data_863633ceb112996b89ba60da61101caf
#
_entry.id   863633ceb112996b89ba60da61101caf
#
_cell.length_a   1.000
_cell.length_b   1.000
_cell.length_c   1.000
_cell.angle_alpha   90.00
_cell.angle_beta   90.00
_cell.angle_gamma   90.00
#
_symmetry.space_group_name_H-M   'P 1'
#
loop_
_entity.id
_entity.type
_entity.pdbx_description
1 polymer ?
#
loop_
_entity_poly.entity_id
_entity_poly.type
_entity_poly.pdbx_seq_one_letter_code
_entity_poly.pdbx_strand_id
1 'polypeptide(L)'
;MTISIQGISVSRGIAIGQVHCIKRDQIDTPEYLIRKTQIDSEILRLDNAITNARKELRAIRDHIPSSTSINISEFINTHLLMLEDNALTEEPKKIIKDRLCNAEWALKLQRDALVNVFDEMADAYLSTRKDDVGHVVNRILRILLKQKPLLDELPDEHL
;
A
#
# COMPACT_ATOMS: atom_id res chain seq x y z
N MET A 1 -12.32 -2.70 -35.93
CA MET A 1 -10.85 -2.71 -35.83
C MET A 1 -10.46 -3.97 -35.06
N THR A 2 -9.76 -4.91 -35.67
CA THR A 2 -9.37 -6.17 -35.05
C THR A 2 -7.92 -6.05 -34.60
N ILE A 3 -7.65 -6.26 -33.31
CA ILE A 3 -6.29 -6.26 -32.78
C ILE A 3 -5.90 -7.71 -32.51
N SER A 4 -4.78 -8.16 -33.07
CA SER A 4 -4.21 -9.48 -32.83
C SER A 4 -2.96 -9.34 -31.96
N ILE A 5 -2.92 -10.07 -30.84
CA ILE A 5 -1.78 -10.09 -29.92
C ILE A 5 -1.25 -11.52 -29.86
N GLN A 6 0.06 -11.68 -30.10
CA GLN A 6 0.73 -12.96 -29.93
C GLN A 6 1.06 -13.20 -28.46
N GLY A 7 0.80 -14.40 -27.96
CA GLY A 7 1.08 -14.81 -26.59
C GLY A 7 1.67 -16.23 -26.55
N ILE A 8 2.15 -16.61 -25.35
CA ILE A 8 2.63 -17.97 -25.06
C ILE A 8 1.50 -18.75 -24.41
N SER A 9 1.17 -19.92 -24.94
CA SER A 9 0.15 -20.79 -24.35
C SER A 9 0.69 -21.44 -23.07
N VAL A 10 0.00 -21.20 -21.95
CA VAL A 10 0.33 -21.78 -20.61
C VAL A 10 -0.63 -22.90 -20.22
N SER A 11 -1.80 -23.01 -20.88
CA SER A 11 -2.77 -24.07 -20.65
C SER A 11 -3.50 -24.38 -21.96
N ARG A 12 -4.09 -25.57 -22.05
CA ARG A 12 -4.93 -25.95 -23.20
C ARG A 12 -6.36 -25.45 -23.00
N GLY A 13 -6.92 -24.80 -24.00
CA GLY A 13 -8.30 -24.37 -24.00
C GLY A 13 -8.53 -23.10 -24.83
N ILE A 14 -9.79 -22.82 -25.08
CA ILE A 14 -10.27 -21.60 -25.73
C ILE A 14 -11.25 -20.95 -24.76
N ALA A 15 -11.06 -19.68 -24.45
CA ALA A 15 -11.98 -18.89 -23.65
C ALA A 15 -12.46 -17.69 -24.48
N ILE A 16 -13.76 -17.42 -24.44
CA ILE A 16 -14.39 -16.26 -25.06
C ILE A 16 -15.10 -15.49 -23.97
N GLY A 17 -14.78 -14.21 -23.81
CA GLY A 17 -15.37 -13.37 -22.77
C GLY A 17 -15.03 -11.90 -22.95
N GLN A 18 -15.57 -11.08 -22.06
CA GLN A 18 -15.20 -9.67 -22.00
C GLN A 18 -13.82 -9.52 -21.35
N VAL A 19 -12.97 -8.70 -21.97
CA VAL A 19 -11.65 -8.39 -21.43
C VAL A 19 -11.82 -7.45 -20.24
N HIS A 20 -11.38 -7.89 -19.06
CA HIS A 20 -11.23 -7.03 -17.89
C HIS A 20 -9.76 -6.67 -17.73
N CYS A 21 -9.41 -5.44 -18.03
CA CYS A 21 -8.04 -4.97 -17.96
C CYS A 21 -7.73 -4.52 -16.53
N ILE A 22 -7.02 -5.34 -15.78
CA ILE A 22 -6.49 -4.95 -14.47
C ILE A 22 -5.19 -4.19 -14.71
N LYS A 23 -5.25 -2.87 -14.65
CA LYS A 23 -4.03 -2.08 -14.55
C LYS A 23 -3.42 -2.38 -13.18
N ARG A 24 -2.15 -2.78 -13.14
CA ARG A 24 -1.35 -2.65 -11.93
C ARG A 24 -1.18 -1.16 -11.71
N ASP A 25 -2.13 -0.56 -10.99
CA ASP A 25 -2.07 0.84 -10.67
C ASP A 25 -0.83 1.08 -9.82
N GLN A 26 0.15 1.74 -10.42
CA GLN A 26 1.02 2.57 -9.62
C GLN A 26 0.07 3.57 -8.98
N ILE A 27 -0.11 3.43 -7.67
CA ILE A 27 -0.94 4.35 -6.90
C ILE A 27 -0.26 5.71 -7.04
N ASP A 28 -0.91 6.62 -7.74
CA ASP A 28 -0.45 8.00 -7.84
C ASP A 28 -0.53 8.60 -6.44
N THR A 29 0.64 8.83 -5.88
CA THR A 29 0.78 9.24 -4.49
C THR A 29 0.97 10.75 -4.48
N PRO A 30 0.01 11.52 -3.96
CA PRO A 30 0.16 12.96 -3.84
C PRO A 30 1.31 13.30 -2.90
N GLU A 31 2.16 14.23 -3.31
CA GLU A 31 3.33 14.70 -2.58
C GLU A 31 3.18 16.18 -2.31
N TYR A 32 2.91 16.55 -1.06
CA TYR A 32 2.80 17.95 -0.67
C TYR A 32 3.33 18.19 0.76
N LEU A 33 3.71 19.44 1.02
CA LEU A 33 4.16 19.88 2.33
C LEU A 33 2.97 20.27 3.20
N ILE A 34 3.10 19.99 4.49
CA ILE A 34 2.11 20.32 5.51
C ILE A 34 2.67 21.40 6.48
N ARG A 35 1.79 22.09 7.17
CA ARG A 35 2.19 23.01 8.23
C ARG A 35 2.51 22.25 9.52
N LYS A 36 3.35 22.82 10.38
CA LYS A 36 3.67 22.23 11.69
C LYS A 36 2.41 21.94 12.53
N THR A 37 1.39 22.77 12.41
CA THR A 37 0.09 22.60 13.09
C THR A 37 -0.73 21.40 12.58
N GLN A 38 -0.38 20.86 11.42
CA GLN A 38 -1.08 19.73 10.78
C GLN A 38 -0.39 18.37 11.05
N ILE A 39 0.78 18.36 11.70
CA ILE A 39 1.54 17.13 11.95
C ILE A 39 0.71 16.11 12.72
N ASP A 40 0.05 16.51 13.81
CA ASP A 40 -0.70 15.59 14.65
C ASP A 40 -1.93 15.01 13.92
N SER A 41 -2.57 15.82 13.08
CA SER A 41 -3.69 15.36 12.25
C SER A 41 -3.25 14.38 11.15
N GLU A 42 -2.08 14.61 10.53
CA GLU A 42 -1.52 13.68 9.55
C GLU A 42 -1.08 12.36 10.19
N ILE A 43 -0.46 12.41 11.36
CA ILE A 43 -0.10 11.21 12.12
C ILE A 43 -1.35 10.42 12.50
N LEU A 44 -2.40 11.09 13.00
CA LEU A 44 -3.66 10.44 13.31
C LEU A 44 -4.31 9.80 12.07
N ARG A 45 -4.25 10.47 10.93
CA ARG A 45 -4.75 9.96 9.65
C ARG A 45 -4.01 8.68 9.24
N LEU A 46 -2.68 8.67 9.38
CA LEU A 46 -1.84 7.49 9.15
C LEU A 46 -2.19 6.34 10.09
N ASP A 47 -2.27 6.59 11.39
CA ASP A 47 -2.61 5.58 12.39
C ASP A 47 -3.99 4.95 12.15
N ASN A 48 -4.96 5.76 11.77
CA ASN A 48 -6.29 5.28 11.40
C ASN A 48 -6.24 4.40 10.15
N ALA A 49 -5.44 4.77 9.15
CA ALA A 49 -5.28 3.99 7.92
C ALA A 49 -4.62 2.63 8.20
N ILE A 50 -3.57 2.59 9.03
CA ILE A 50 -2.92 1.35 9.46
C ILE A 50 -3.90 0.46 10.24
N THR A 51 -4.65 1.05 11.16
CA THR A 51 -5.67 0.33 11.95
C THR A 51 -6.75 -0.28 11.06
N ASN A 52 -7.22 0.47 10.06
CA ASN A 52 -8.20 -0.03 9.10
C ASN A 52 -7.63 -1.13 8.21
N ALA A 53 -6.36 -1.01 7.77
CA ALA A 53 -5.68 -2.06 7.02
C ALA A 53 -5.59 -3.38 7.82
N ARG A 54 -5.28 -3.29 9.12
CA ARG A 54 -5.29 -4.46 10.02
C ARG A 54 -6.69 -5.08 10.13
N LYS A 55 -7.73 -4.25 10.28
CA LYS A 55 -9.12 -4.73 10.36
C LYS A 55 -9.54 -5.46 9.09
N GLU A 56 -9.23 -4.89 7.92
CA GLU A 56 -9.53 -5.51 6.63
C GLU A 56 -8.84 -6.88 6.49
N LEU A 57 -7.54 -6.97 6.83
CA LEU A 57 -6.79 -8.22 6.73
C LEU A 57 -7.29 -9.28 7.71
N ARG A 58 -7.64 -8.89 8.95
CA ARG A 58 -8.23 -9.80 9.93
C ARG A 58 -9.58 -10.32 9.45
N ALA A 59 -10.43 -9.46 8.91
CA ALA A 59 -11.72 -9.86 8.34
C ALA A 59 -11.54 -10.85 7.18
N ILE A 60 -10.57 -10.62 6.28
CA ILE A 60 -10.27 -11.56 5.19
C ILE A 60 -9.81 -12.90 5.77
N ARG A 61 -8.88 -12.90 6.73
CA ARG A 61 -8.39 -14.12 7.38
C ARG A 61 -9.52 -14.93 8.01
N ASP A 62 -10.43 -14.26 8.72
CA ASP A 62 -11.51 -14.91 9.46
C ASP A 62 -12.60 -15.47 8.53
N HIS A 63 -12.67 -15.03 7.27
CA HIS A 63 -13.58 -15.55 6.25
C HIS A 63 -12.96 -16.64 5.36
N ILE A 64 -11.67 -16.97 5.55
CA ILE A 64 -11.03 -18.04 4.78
C ILE A 64 -11.57 -19.40 5.25
N PRO A 65 -12.13 -20.22 4.35
CA PRO A 65 -12.58 -21.56 4.69
C PRO A 65 -11.40 -22.42 5.19
N SER A 66 -11.64 -23.27 6.17
CA SER A 66 -10.62 -24.21 6.73
C SER A 66 -10.05 -25.17 5.68
N SER A 67 -10.74 -25.34 4.56
CA SER A 67 -10.30 -26.15 3.40
C SER A 67 -9.34 -25.41 2.46
N THR A 68 -9.11 -24.10 2.67
CA THR A 68 -8.22 -23.30 1.85
C THR A 68 -6.76 -23.59 2.20
N SER A 69 -5.86 -23.52 1.23
CA SER A 69 -4.44 -23.82 1.44
C SER A 69 -3.84 -22.99 2.58
N ILE A 70 -3.04 -23.63 3.40
CA ILE A 70 -2.32 -23.06 4.56
C ILE A 70 -1.55 -21.77 4.13
N ASN A 71 -1.04 -21.76 2.91
CA ASN A 71 -0.24 -20.67 2.37
C ASN A 71 -0.94 -19.30 2.36
N ILE A 72 -2.28 -19.26 2.18
CA ILE A 72 -3.01 -17.99 2.15
C ILE A 72 -3.11 -17.39 3.56
N SER A 73 -3.35 -18.21 4.56
CA SER A 73 -3.40 -17.74 5.96
C SER A 73 -2.04 -17.26 6.44
N GLU A 74 -0.96 -17.94 6.06
CA GLU A 74 0.43 -17.53 6.37
C GLU A 74 0.79 -16.20 5.71
N PHE A 75 0.39 -16.01 4.45
CA PHE A 75 0.58 -14.76 3.73
C PHE A 75 -0.12 -13.59 4.44
N ILE A 76 -1.38 -13.76 4.85
CA ILE A 76 -2.13 -12.71 5.58
C ILE A 76 -1.48 -12.44 6.95
N ASN A 77 -1.06 -13.47 7.68
CA ASN A 77 -0.39 -13.30 8.96
C ASN A 77 0.93 -12.54 8.81
N THR A 78 1.69 -12.81 7.76
CA THR A 78 2.91 -12.06 7.44
C THR A 78 2.61 -10.58 7.24
N HIS A 79 1.58 -10.24 6.48
CA HIS A 79 1.17 -8.85 6.26
C HIS A 79 0.67 -8.18 7.55
N LEU A 80 -0.03 -8.92 8.43
CA LEU A 80 -0.45 -8.41 9.73
C LEU A 80 0.76 -8.08 10.62
N LEU A 81 1.78 -8.95 10.64
CA LEU A 81 3.02 -8.69 11.37
C LEU A 81 3.76 -7.45 10.83
N MET A 82 3.81 -7.26 9.51
CA MET A 82 4.40 -6.06 8.91
C MET A 82 3.66 -4.78 9.32
N LEU A 83 2.33 -4.83 9.46
CA LEU A 83 1.53 -3.69 9.94
C LEU A 83 1.73 -3.39 11.43
N GLU A 84 2.38 -4.28 12.18
CA GLU A 84 2.75 -4.08 13.59
C GLU A 84 4.21 -3.65 13.74
N ASP A 85 5.00 -3.74 12.67
CA ASP A 85 6.42 -3.39 12.67
C ASP A 85 6.64 -1.87 12.74
N ASN A 86 7.60 -1.43 13.55
CA ASN A 86 7.97 -0.03 13.68
C ASN A 86 8.43 0.61 12.37
N ALA A 87 8.98 -0.18 11.46
CA ALA A 87 9.39 0.29 10.14
C ALA A 87 8.22 0.86 9.33
N LEU A 88 7.00 0.37 9.55
CA LEU A 88 5.79 0.86 8.87
C LEU A 88 4.87 1.70 9.76
N THR A 89 5.02 1.63 11.09
CA THR A 89 4.17 2.35 12.04
C THR A 89 4.82 3.62 12.57
N GLU A 90 6.09 3.58 12.96
CA GLU A 90 6.76 4.70 13.62
C GLU A 90 7.68 5.49 12.67
N GLU A 91 8.42 4.83 11.79
CA GLU A 91 9.34 5.53 10.88
C GLU A 91 8.63 6.53 9.94
N PRO A 92 7.46 6.22 9.34
CA PRO A 92 6.73 7.21 8.55
C PRO A 92 6.30 8.43 9.36
N LYS A 93 5.96 8.28 10.66
CA LYS A 93 5.61 9.39 11.54
C LYS A 93 6.80 10.32 11.77
N LYS A 94 8.01 9.77 11.91
CA LYS A 94 9.24 10.57 11.98
C LYS A 94 9.45 11.36 10.69
N ILE A 95 9.28 10.72 9.55
CA ILE A 95 9.39 11.38 8.24
C ILE A 95 8.38 12.55 8.12
N ILE A 96 7.13 12.35 8.56
CA ILE A 96 6.11 13.42 8.58
C ILE A 96 6.61 14.61 9.40
N LYS A 97 7.14 14.36 10.61
CA LYS A 97 7.64 15.42 11.52
C LYS A 97 8.86 16.14 10.96
N ASP A 98 9.82 15.38 10.44
CA ASP A 98 11.12 15.90 10.02
C ASP A 98 11.04 16.64 8.68
N ARG A 99 10.25 16.11 7.74
CA ARG A 99 10.11 16.66 6.38
C ARG A 99 8.88 17.55 6.19
N LEU A 100 7.99 17.61 7.16
CA LEU A 100 6.72 18.35 7.05
C LEU A 100 5.96 17.95 5.78
N CYS A 101 5.83 16.65 5.54
CA CYS A 101 5.16 16.09 4.36
C CYS A 101 3.90 15.29 4.76
N ASN A 102 3.01 15.09 3.80
CA ASN A 102 1.79 14.31 4.00
C ASN A 102 2.09 12.82 4.23
N ALA A 103 1.14 12.10 4.78
CA ALA A 103 1.28 10.70 5.18
C ALA A 103 1.59 9.78 4.00
N GLU A 104 0.97 10.02 2.83
CA GLU A 104 1.18 9.24 1.62
C GLU A 104 2.63 9.35 1.14
N TRP A 105 3.18 10.56 1.13
CA TRP A 105 4.57 10.80 0.73
C TRP A 105 5.54 10.16 1.73
N ALA A 106 5.30 10.30 3.03
CA ALA A 106 6.11 9.68 4.07
C ALA A 106 6.15 8.15 3.94
N LEU A 107 5.00 7.51 3.67
CA LEU A 107 4.93 6.07 3.42
C LEU A 107 5.68 5.64 2.16
N LYS A 108 5.59 6.43 1.09
CA LYS A 108 6.34 6.17 -0.16
C LYS A 108 7.83 6.22 0.09
N LEU A 109 8.32 7.26 0.79
CA LEU A 109 9.74 7.39 1.13
C LEU A 109 10.24 6.21 1.97
N GLN A 110 9.46 5.80 2.96
CA GLN A 110 9.81 4.66 3.80
C GLN A 110 9.81 3.34 3.02
N ARG A 111 8.81 3.12 2.16
CA ARG A 111 8.78 1.95 1.26
C ARG A 111 10.04 1.90 0.41
N ASP A 112 10.42 3.01 -0.21
CA ASP A 112 11.56 3.07 -1.12
C ASP A 112 12.87 2.82 -0.35
N ALA A 113 12.99 3.32 0.88
CA ALA A 113 14.13 3.03 1.76
C ALA A 113 14.21 1.53 2.11
N LEU A 114 13.10 0.89 2.47
CA LEU A 114 13.06 -0.55 2.77
C LEU A 114 13.39 -1.38 1.53
N VAL A 115 12.84 -1.03 0.37
CA VAL A 115 13.10 -1.72 -0.90
C VAL A 115 14.58 -1.65 -1.25
N ASN A 116 15.23 -0.49 -1.10
CA ASN A 116 16.65 -0.34 -1.38
C ASN A 116 17.50 -1.23 -0.47
N VAL A 117 17.17 -1.32 0.83
CA VAL A 117 17.88 -2.22 1.76
C VAL A 117 17.77 -3.68 1.30
N PHE A 118 16.59 -4.12 0.85
CA PHE A 118 16.41 -5.49 0.35
C PHE A 118 17.08 -5.72 -1.01
N ASP A 119 17.20 -4.72 -1.85
CA ASP A 119 17.91 -4.83 -3.14
C ASP A 119 19.44 -4.95 -2.97
N GLU A 120 19.99 -4.36 -1.92
CA GLU A 120 21.42 -4.49 -1.58
C GLU A 120 21.77 -5.89 -1.02
N MET A 121 20.78 -6.61 -0.51
CA MET A 121 20.95 -7.97 0.00
C MET A 121 20.73 -8.97 -1.14
N ALA A 122 21.80 -9.63 -1.59
CA ALA A 122 21.78 -10.60 -2.70
C ALA A 122 21.12 -11.96 -2.32
N ASP A 123 19.98 -11.93 -1.64
CA ASP A 123 19.25 -13.12 -1.19
C ASP A 123 17.87 -13.20 -1.84
N ALA A 124 17.59 -14.32 -2.51
CA ALA A 124 16.30 -14.57 -3.17
C ALA A 124 15.10 -14.57 -2.21
N TYR A 125 15.29 -14.95 -0.94
CA TYR A 125 14.23 -14.89 0.09
C TYR A 125 13.86 -13.45 0.43
N LEU A 126 14.81 -12.54 0.47
CA LEU A 126 14.59 -11.13 0.77
C LEU A 126 13.92 -10.39 -0.40
N SER A 127 14.12 -10.85 -1.64
CA SER A 127 13.40 -10.35 -2.81
C SER A 127 11.87 -10.55 -2.67
N THR A 128 11.44 -11.68 -2.09
CA THR A 128 10.00 -11.91 -1.81
C THR A 128 9.46 -10.94 -0.78
N ARG A 129 10.26 -10.58 0.23
CA ARG A 129 9.88 -9.59 1.26
C ARG A 129 9.69 -8.19 0.73
N LYS A 130 10.44 -7.83 -0.31
CA LYS A 130 10.29 -6.56 -1.03
C LYS A 130 8.88 -6.40 -1.61
N ASP A 131 8.38 -7.45 -2.26
CA ASP A 131 7.03 -7.45 -2.83
C ASP A 131 5.95 -7.36 -1.73
N ASP A 132 6.13 -8.08 -0.62
CA ASP A 132 5.23 -8.02 0.54
C ASP A 132 5.15 -6.61 1.13
N VAL A 133 6.28 -5.92 1.30
CA VAL A 133 6.31 -4.52 1.75
C VAL A 133 5.53 -3.63 0.79
N GLY A 134 5.72 -3.80 -0.52
CA GLY A 134 4.98 -3.07 -1.55
C GLY A 134 3.47 -3.28 -1.43
N HIS A 135 3.03 -4.51 -1.23
CA HIS A 135 1.60 -4.85 -1.07
C HIS A 135 0.98 -4.23 0.18
N VAL A 136 1.68 -4.30 1.31
CA VAL A 136 1.22 -3.73 2.59
C VAL A 136 1.12 -2.21 2.50
N VAL A 137 2.15 -1.55 1.98
CA VAL A 137 2.16 -0.09 1.80
C VAL A 137 1.05 0.35 0.84
N ASN A 138 0.87 -0.34 -0.28
CA ASN A 138 -0.21 -0.04 -1.22
C ASN A 138 -1.60 -0.17 -0.58
N ARG A 139 -1.79 -1.12 0.33
CA ARG A 139 -3.05 -1.24 1.10
C ARG A 139 -3.29 -0.01 1.96
N ILE A 140 -2.29 0.44 2.72
CA ILE A 140 -2.39 1.65 3.55
C ILE A 140 -2.65 2.87 2.67
N LEU A 141 -1.93 3.03 1.57
CA LEU A 141 -2.11 4.14 0.62
C LEU A 141 -3.52 4.20 0.05
N ARG A 142 -4.12 3.07 -0.33
CA ARG A 142 -5.51 3.03 -0.82
C ARG A 142 -6.51 3.51 0.23
N ILE A 143 -6.27 3.20 1.49
CA ILE A 143 -7.12 3.65 2.59
C ILE A 143 -6.94 5.15 2.81
N LEU A 144 -5.69 5.64 2.82
CA LEU A 144 -5.39 7.08 2.94
C LEU A 144 -6.03 7.90 1.84
N LEU A 145 -5.98 7.43 0.59
CA LEU A 145 -6.55 8.13 -0.56
C LEU A 145 -8.09 8.17 -0.56
N LYS A 146 -8.73 7.20 0.11
CA LYS A 146 -10.19 7.22 0.34
C LYS A 146 -10.59 8.17 1.46
N GLN A 147 -9.71 8.40 2.42
CA GLN A 147 -9.88 9.39 3.47
C GLN A 147 -9.51 10.75 2.87
N LYS A 148 -10.50 11.61 2.64
CA LYS A 148 -10.23 12.99 2.21
C LYS A 148 -9.21 13.60 3.18
N PRO A 149 -8.11 14.24 2.69
CA PRO A 149 -7.27 15.02 3.56
C PRO A 149 -8.16 16.05 4.25
N LEU A 150 -7.93 16.27 5.55
CA LEU A 150 -8.47 17.42 6.28
C LEU A 150 -7.73 18.68 5.80
N LEU A 151 -7.89 18.97 4.51
CA LEU A 151 -7.58 20.29 4.00
C LEU A 151 -8.71 21.19 4.53
N ASP A 152 -8.39 21.98 5.54
CA ASP A 152 -9.16 23.18 5.81
C ASP A 152 -9.39 23.86 4.47
N GLU A 153 -10.67 24.11 4.19
CA GLU A 153 -11.12 24.83 3.01
C GLU A 153 -10.19 26.03 2.81
N LEU A 154 -9.36 25.96 1.78
CA LEU A 154 -8.69 27.16 1.31
C LEU A 154 -9.81 28.14 0.94
N PRO A 155 -9.83 29.35 1.49
CA PRO A 155 -10.80 30.34 1.05
C PRO A 155 -10.60 30.51 -0.48
N ASP A 156 -11.68 30.38 -1.22
CA ASP A 156 -11.75 30.72 -2.62
C ASP A 156 -11.18 32.12 -2.82
N GLU A 157 -9.93 32.22 -3.20
CA GLU A 157 -9.42 33.44 -3.81
C GLU A 157 -9.91 33.44 -5.26
N HIS A 158 -11.07 34.02 -5.44
CA HIS A 158 -11.46 34.56 -6.72
C HIS A 158 -10.45 35.63 -7.15
N LEU A 159 -9.76 35.36 -8.21
CA LEU A 159 -9.22 36.36 -9.14
C LEU A 159 -9.49 35.88 -10.56
#